data_6fcb747ea50d231a190788a5c7263fe4
#
_entry.id   6fcb747ea50d231a190788a5c7263fe4
#
_cell.length_a   1.000
_cell.length_b   1.000
_cell.length_c   1.000
_cell.angle_alpha   90.00
_cell.angle_beta   90.00
_cell.angle_gamma   90.00
#
_symmetry.space_group_name_H-M   'P 1'
#
loop_
_entity.id
_entity.type
_entity.pdbx_description
1 polymer ?
#
loop_
_entity_poly.entity_id
_entity_poly.type
_entity_poly.pdbx_seq_one_letter_code
_entity_poly.pdbx_strand_id
1 'polypeptide(L)'
;MFKRLFRKIDAFVFSGFFKRHSDQKSNANLLKLASIGLDYNYTTFYHTNKSNPITLLCDRYGSDKGSVSDKGHPYSWPPHTYSDYYHQLFSARRQHIKKVFECGLGTNNPNLLSSMGSMGKPGASLRVWRDYFPNAIIYGADIDKDILFTENRIKTFYVDQLDPVAIKECWSSINEDDFDFILDDGLHTFDGGLTLFLHSINRLSANGIYIIEDVTINDLIEYKKFFSNSEYEVNYVLMNRPGLPLSDNSLVVVRKKSL
;
A
#
# COMPACT_ATOMS: atom_id res chain seq x y z
N MET A 1 12.21 -42.63 15.11
CA MET A 1 11.70 -41.75 16.16
C MET A 1 12.60 -40.52 16.39
N PHE A 2 13.90 -40.64 16.47
CA PHE A 2 14.87 -39.56 16.71
C PHE A 2 14.90 -38.45 15.63
N LYS A 3 14.81 -38.76 14.32
CA LYS A 3 14.83 -37.75 13.24
C LYS A 3 13.64 -36.80 13.24
N ARG A 4 12.49 -37.16 13.83
CA ARG A 4 11.30 -36.31 13.95
C ARG A 4 11.40 -35.33 15.12
N LEU A 5 12.16 -35.69 16.15
CA LEU A 5 12.42 -34.85 17.32
C LEU A 5 13.39 -33.71 16.98
N PHE A 6 14.48 -34.02 16.25
CA PHE A 6 15.47 -33.02 15.80
C PHE A 6 14.82 -31.96 14.87
N ARG A 7 13.97 -32.36 13.91
CA ARG A 7 13.25 -31.40 13.05
C ARG A 7 12.32 -30.43 13.82
N LYS A 8 11.73 -30.89 14.94
CA LYS A 8 10.89 -30.00 15.78
C LYS A 8 11.73 -29.03 16.62
N ILE A 9 12.89 -29.45 17.07
CA ILE A 9 13.81 -28.62 17.85
C ILE A 9 14.43 -27.55 16.93
N ASP A 10 14.87 -27.92 15.73
CA ASP A 10 15.40 -26.97 14.74
C ASP A 10 14.35 -25.92 14.33
N ALA A 11 13.10 -26.34 14.06
CA ALA A 11 12.04 -25.43 13.71
C ALA A 11 11.69 -24.46 14.85
N PHE A 12 11.75 -24.93 16.11
CA PHE A 12 11.46 -24.08 17.27
C PHE A 12 12.60 -23.11 17.58
N VAL A 13 13.85 -23.54 17.46
CA VAL A 13 15.04 -22.69 17.65
C VAL A 13 15.12 -21.65 16.52
N PHE A 14 14.90 -22.05 15.27
CA PHE A 14 14.88 -21.13 14.14
C PHE A 14 13.73 -20.11 14.25
N SER A 15 12.52 -20.52 14.62
CA SER A 15 11.40 -19.59 14.79
C SER A 15 11.65 -18.58 15.92
N GLY A 16 12.27 -19.00 17.03
CA GLY A 16 12.67 -18.13 18.13
C GLY A 16 13.78 -17.15 17.73
N PHE A 17 14.74 -17.58 16.92
CA PHE A 17 15.81 -16.74 16.41
C PHE A 17 15.28 -15.69 15.42
N PHE A 18 14.44 -16.07 14.47
CA PHE A 18 13.81 -15.15 13.53
C PHE A 18 12.90 -14.15 14.24
N LYS A 19 12.13 -14.58 15.23
CA LYS A 19 11.28 -13.69 16.03
C LYS A 19 12.11 -12.66 16.79
N ARG A 20 13.19 -13.07 17.49
CA ARG A 20 14.08 -12.13 18.18
C ARG A 20 14.75 -11.15 17.21
N HIS A 21 15.18 -11.61 16.04
CA HIS A 21 15.82 -10.74 15.06
C HIS A 21 14.83 -9.74 14.45
N SER A 22 13.59 -10.16 14.20
CA SER A 22 12.50 -9.29 13.76
C SER A 22 12.16 -8.23 14.82
N ASP A 23 12.02 -8.63 16.09
CA ASP A 23 11.73 -7.71 17.19
C ASP A 23 12.86 -6.71 17.42
N GLN A 24 14.12 -7.14 17.32
CA GLN A 24 15.29 -6.26 17.41
C GLN A 24 15.33 -5.25 16.25
N LYS A 25 15.03 -5.69 15.03
CA LYS A 25 15.00 -4.81 13.85
C LYS A 25 13.84 -3.81 13.94
N SER A 26 12.68 -4.26 14.40
CA SER A 26 11.53 -3.39 14.64
C SER A 26 11.84 -2.32 15.71
N ASN A 27 12.46 -2.70 16.84
CA ASN A 27 12.85 -1.76 17.88
C ASN A 27 13.94 -0.79 17.42
N ALA A 28 14.91 -1.24 16.62
CA ALA A 28 15.94 -0.38 16.04
C ALA A 28 15.32 0.64 15.07
N ASN A 29 14.32 0.24 14.28
CA ASN A 29 13.59 1.14 13.40
C ASN A 29 12.77 2.19 14.19
N LEU A 30 12.09 1.78 15.26
CA LEU A 30 11.38 2.71 16.13
C LEU A 30 12.31 3.72 16.80
N LEU A 31 13.49 3.27 17.28
CA LEU A 31 14.52 4.15 17.84
C LEU A 31 15.07 5.12 16.78
N LYS A 32 15.27 4.65 15.54
CA LYS A 32 15.69 5.50 14.43
C LYS A 32 14.65 6.56 14.10
N LEU A 33 13.36 6.20 14.06
CA LEU A 33 12.27 7.15 13.89
C LEU A 33 12.22 8.16 15.03
N ALA A 34 12.37 7.71 16.28
CA ALA A 34 12.39 8.58 17.45
C ALA A 34 13.55 9.59 17.42
N SER A 35 14.72 9.19 16.90
CA SER A 35 15.91 10.06 16.82
C SER A 35 15.77 11.25 15.87
N ILE A 36 14.82 11.20 14.92
CA ILE A 36 14.56 12.29 13.95
C ILE A 36 13.48 13.27 14.43
N GLY A 37 13.13 13.24 15.71
CA GLY A 37 12.12 14.12 16.29
C GLY A 37 10.73 13.78 15.72
N LEU A 38 10.11 12.75 16.26
CA LEU A 38 8.75 12.36 15.89
C LEU A 38 7.78 13.43 16.36
N ASP A 39 7.17 14.14 15.43
CA ASP A 39 5.93 14.85 15.71
C ASP A 39 4.83 13.80 15.95
N TYR A 40 3.75 14.20 16.60
CA TYR A 40 2.66 13.29 17.03
C TYR A 40 1.83 12.68 15.89
N ASN A 41 2.30 12.73 14.64
CA ASN A 41 1.59 12.29 13.45
C ASN A 41 1.88 10.83 13.06
N TYR A 42 2.13 9.97 14.06
CA TYR A 42 2.33 8.54 13.85
C TYR A 42 1.16 7.73 14.36
N THR A 43 0.73 6.79 13.54
CA THR A 43 -0.25 5.76 13.93
C THR A 43 0.39 4.40 13.79
N THR A 44 0.26 3.57 14.81
CA THR A 44 0.83 2.21 14.79
C THR A 44 -0.25 1.17 15.00
N PHE A 45 -0.27 0.16 14.14
CA PHE A 45 -1.17 -0.98 14.22
C PHE A 45 -0.41 -2.23 14.64
N TYR A 46 -0.88 -2.91 15.68
CA TYR A 46 -0.28 -4.14 16.22
C TYR A 46 -1.11 -5.40 15.95
N HIS A 47 -2.43 -5.27 15.87
CA HIS A 47 -3.35 -6.38 15.70
C HIS A 47 -4.06 -6.31 14.35
N THR A 48 -4.37 -7.48 13.79
CA THR A 48 -5.12 -7.61 12.54
C THR A 48 -6.59 -7.90 12.82
N ASN A 49 -7.48 -7.29 12.04
CA ASN A 49 -8.88 -7.64 12.00
C ASN A 49 -9.20 -8.42 10.73
N LYS A 50 -9.17 -9.75 10.83
CA LYS A 50 -9.41 -10.68 9.71
C LYS A 50 -10.84 -10.67 9.18
N SER A 51 -11.77 -10.02 9.87
CA SER A 51 -13.20 -10.00 9.52
C SER A 51 -13.68 -8.65 9.00
N ASN A 52 -12.81 -7.64 8.85
CA ASN A 52 -13.26 -6.39 8.26
C ASN A 52 -13.57 -6.57 6.74
N PRO A 53 -14.53 -5.79 6.18
CA PRO A 53 -14.98 -5.97 4.81
C PRO A 53 -13.87 -5.86 3.75
N ILE A 54 -12.86 -5.00 3.95
CA ILE A 54 -11.74 -4.88 2.99
C ILE A 54 -10.88 -6.14 3.05
N THR A 55 -10.56 -6.65 4.24
CA THR A 55 -9.81 -7.92 4.38
C THR A 55 -10.49 -9.06 3.65
N LEU A 56 -11.80 -9.23 3.83
CA LEU A 56 -12.57 -10.27 3.15
C LEU A 56 -12.57 -10.11 1.62
N LEU A 57 -12.60 -8.88 1.12
CA LEU A 57 -12.48 -8.61 -0.31
C LEU A 57 -11.06 -8.87 -0.83
N CYS A 58 -10.03 -8.51 -0.07
CA CYS A 58 -8.64 -8.83 -0.40
C CYS A 58 -8.44 -10.34 -0.53
N ASP A 59 -8.94 -11.12 0.42
CA ASP A 59 -8.87 -12.59 0.37
C ASP A 59 -9.63 -13.15 -0.85
N ARG A 60 -10.78 -12.57 -1.20
CA ARG A 60 -11.56 -12.96 -2.38
C ARG A 60 -10.83 -12.71 -3.68
N TYR A 61 -10.22 -11.52 -3.84
CA TYR A 61 -9.58 -11.10 -5.09
C TYR A 61 -8.10 -11.46 -5.16
N GLY A 62 -7.49 -11.82 -4.04
CA GLY A 62 -6.08 -12.18 -3.95
C GLY A 62 -5.16 -10.96 -3.89
N SER A 63 -5.57 -9.89 -3.20
CA SER A 63 -4.71 -8.76 -2.89
C SER A 63 -3.96 -9.01 -1.57
N ASP A 64 -2.69 -8.69 -1.51
CA ASP A 64 -1.83 -8.80 -0.31
C ASP A 64 -2.06 -7.68 0.72
N LYS A 65 -2.89 -6.68 0.39
CA LYS A 65 -3.31 -5.62 1.33
C LYS A 65 -4.18 -6.13 2.48
N GLY A 66 -4.66 -7.39 2.41
CA GLY A 66 -5.47 -8.05 3.42
C GLY A 66 -4.66 -8.73 4.52
N SER A 67 -5.29 -9.65 5.25
CA SER A 67 -4.65 -10.41 6.33
C SER A 67 -4.18 -11.79 5.91
N VAL A 68 -4.57 -12.22 4.73
CA VAL A 68 -4.37 -13.55 4.18
C VAL A 68 -4.76 -14.69 5.12
N SER A 69 -5.77 -15.42 4.73
CA SER A 69 -5.97 -16.75 5.29
C SER A 69 -4.93 -17.71 4.71
N ASP A 70 -4.45 -18.67 5.50
CA ASP A 70 -3.43 -19.66 5.14
C ASP A 70 -3.76 -20.51 3.89
N LYS A 71 -4.90 -20.25 3.23
CA LYS A 71 -5.38 -20.97 2.06
C LYS A 71 -5.41 -20.06 0.83
N GLY A 72 -4.38 -20.18 0.03
CA GLY A 72 -4.37 -19.60 -1.32
C GLY A 72 -3.73 -18.24 -1.47
N HIS A 73 -2.81 -17.89 -0.58
CA HIS A 73 -1.95 -16.72 -0.75
C HIS A 73 -1.03 -16.92 -1.96
N PRO A 74 -1.16 -16.12 -3.02
CA PRO A 74 -0.40 -16.32 -4.24
C PRO A 74 1.04 -15.80 -4.16
N TYR A 75 1.40 -15.11 -3.07
CA TYR A 75 2.66 -14.39 -2.94
C TYR A 75 3.64 -15.09 -2.01
N SER A 76 4.94 -14.88 -2.21
CA SER A 76 5.99 -15.43 -1.37
C SER A 76 6.31 -14.60 -0.12
N TRP A 77 5.71 -13.40 0.00
CA TRP A 77 5.85 -12.50 1.14
C TRP A 77 4.61 -12.52 2.05
N PRO A 78 4.75 -12.12 3.32
CA PRO A 78 3.62 -11.97 4.22
C PRO A 78 2.67 -10.84 3.78
N PRO A 79 1.37 -10.90 4.18
CA PRO A 79 0.41 -9.85 3.86
C PRO A 79 0.75 -8.54 4.58
N HIS A 80 0.54 -7.42 3.92
CA HIS A 80 0.80 -6.08 4.45
C HIS A 80 -0.23 -5.65 5.50
N THR A 81 -1.44 -6.21 5.46
CA THR A 81 -2.54 -5.91 6.42
C THR A 81 -3.03 -4.46 6.41
N TYR A 82 -2.79 -3.71 5.33
CA TYR A 82 -3.25 -2.33 5.16
C TYR A 82 -4.77 -2.18 5.25
N SER A 83 -5.50 -3.25 4.95
CA SER A 83 -6.96 -3.31 5.04
C SER A 83 -7.52 -2.85 6.39
N ASP A 84 -6.79 -3.03 7.50
CA ASP A 84 -7.19 -2.57 8.82
C ASP A 84 -7.25 -1.04 8.89
N TYR A 85 -6.21 -0.39 8.37
CA TYR A 85 -6.15 1.07 8.30
C TYR A 85 -7.17 1.62 7.31
N TYR A 86 -7.27 1.05 6.13
CA TYR A 86 -8.24 1.49 5.12
C TYR A 86 -9.68 1.38 5.59
N HIS A 87 -10.03 0.29 6.27
CA HIS A 87 -11.37 0.15 6.82
C HIS A 87 -11.66 1.21 7.89
N GLN A 88 -10.73 1.48 8.78
CA GLN A 88 -10.86 2.55 9.76
C GLN A 88 -11.03 3.92 9.09
N LEU A 89 -10.25 4.19 8.04
CA LEU A 89 -10.23 5.46 7.33
C LEU A 89 -11.51 5.74 6.55
N PHE A 90 -12.07 4.71 5.91
CA PHE A 90 -13.14 4.88 4.92
C PHE A 90 -14.50 4.35 5.35
N SER A 91 -14.63 3.54 6.41
CA SER A 91 -15.89 2.85 6.74
C SER A 91 -17.08 3.79 6.88
N ALA A 92 -16.93 4.92 7.56
CA ALA A 92 -18.00 5.89 7.76
C ALA A 92 -18.36 6.69 6.50
N ARG A 93 -17.46 6.78 5.50
CA ARG A 93 -17.64 7.61 4.28
C ARG A 93 -17.67 6.80 2.98
N ARG A 94 -17.63 5.47 3.05
CA ARG A 94 -17.51 4.59 1.88
C ARG A 94 -18.60 4.80 0.81
N GLN A 95 -19.80 5.20 1.20
CA GLN A 95 -20.91 5.50 0.30
C GLN A 95 -20.74 6.83 -0.47
N HIS A 96 -19.87 7.70 0.03
CA HIS A 96 -19.65 9.03 -0.54
C HIS A 96 -18.44 9.09 -1.46
N ILE A 97 -17.57 8.08 -1.43
CA ILE A 97 -16.41 7.97 -2.33
C ILE A 97 -16.91 7.74 -3.77
N LYS A 98 -16.49 8.59 -4.70
CA LYS A 98 -16.91 8.62 -6.10
C LYS A 98 -15.80 8.30 -7.09
N LYS A 99 -14.58 8.70 -6.79
CA LYS A 99 -13.42 8.51 -7.68
C LYS A 99 -12.21 8.04 -6.88
N VAL A 100 -11.66 6.92 -7.32
CA VAL A 100 -10.45 6.32 -6.77
C VAL A 100 -9.44 6.14 -7.89
N PHE A 101 -8.19 6.48 -7.64
CA PHE A 101 -7.07 6.18 -8.54
C PHE A 101 -6.04 5.35 -7.79
N GLU A 102 -5.47 4.35 -8.44
CA GLU A 102 -4.36 3.55 -7.94
C GLU A 102 -3.30 3.40 -9.03
N CYS A 103 -2.05 3.73 -8.70
CA CYS A 103 -0.87 3.42 -9.49
C CYS A 103 -0.27 2.12 -8.99
N GLY A 104 0.05 1.20 -9.89
CA GLY A 104 0.48 -0.17 -9.56
C GLY A 104 -0.69 -1.14 -9.56
N LEU A 105 -0.74 -2.02 -10.57
CA LEU A 105 -1.80 -3.02 -10.72
C LEU A 105 -1.34 -4.43 -10.36
N GLY A 106 -0.05 -4.60 -10.04
CA GLY A 106 0.55 -5.89 -9.72
C GLY A 106 0.86 -6.73 -10.95
N THR A 107 1.84 -6.32 -11.74
CA THR A 107 2.26 -7.06 -12.94
C THR A 107 2.79 -8.45 -12.62
N ASN A 108 2.51 -9.40 -13.51
CA ASN A 108 3.09 -10.75 -13.50
C ASN A 108 4.39 -10.85 -14.31
N ASN A 109 4.83 -9.80 -14.96
CA ASN A 109 6.03 -9.78 -15.75
C ASN A 109 7.28 -9.78 -14.85
N PRO A 110 8.09 -10.86 -14.82
CA PRO A 110 9.23 -10.97 -13.93
C PRO A 110 10.39 -10.03 -14.30
N ASN A 111 10.34 -9.39 -15.47
CA ASN A 111 11.36 -8.45 -15.94
C ASN A 111 11.10 -7.01 -15.47
N LEU A 112 9.94 -6.74 -14.89
CA LEU A 112 9.59 -5.44 -14.32
C LEU A 112 9.86 -5.41 -12.81
N LEU A 113 10.24 -4.23 -12.33
CA LEU A 113 10.39 -3.99 -10.89
C LEU A 113 9.01 -4.08 -10.22
N SER A 114 8.98 -4.44 -8.95
CA SER A 114 7.75 -4.64 -8.16
C SER A 114 6.79 -5.67 -8.78
N SER A 115 7.31 -6.70 -9.47
CA SER A 115 6.50 -7.77 -10.02
C SER A 115 5.89 -8.65 -8.93
N MET A 116 4.58 -8.90 -9.03
CA MET A 116 3.85 -9.81 -8.13
C MET A 116 4.14 -11.30 -8.39
N GLY A 117 4.99 -11.60 -9.39
CA GLY A 117 5.31 -12.96 -9.80
C GLY A 117 4.16 -13.66 -10.53
N SER A 118 4.41 -14.88 -10.99
CA SER A 118 3.51 -15.63 -11.88
C SER A 118 2.14 -15.95 -11.29
N MET A 119 2.01 -15.95 -9.98
CA MET A 119 0.75 -16.23 -9.25
C MET A 119 -0.03 -14.97 -8.89
N GLY A 120 0.53 -13.79 -9.10
CA GLY A 120 -0.13 -12.52 -8.88
C GLY A 120 -1.39 -12.36 -9.74
N LYS A 121 -2.31 -11.54 -9.27
CA LYS A 121 -3.59 -11.28 -9.93
C LYS A 121 -3.70 -9.79 -10.25
N PRO A 122 -3.24 -9.35 -11.44
CA PRO A 122 -3.29 -7.94 -11.82
C PRO A 122 -4.67 -7.31 -11.61
N GLY A 123 -4.70 -6.15 -10.98
CA GLY A 123 -5.92 -5.41 -10.66
C GLY A 123 -6.77 -6.03 -9.54
N ALA A 124 -6.19 -6.91 -8.71
CA ALA A 124 -6.91 -7.47 -7.56
C ALA A 124 -7.41 -6.37 -6.62
N SER A 125 -6.56 -5.41 -6.27
CA SER A 125 -6.89 -4.26 -5.43
C SER A 125 -7.95 -3.34 -6.05
N LEU A 126 -7.92 -3.11 -7.36
CA LEU A 126 -8.96 -2.32 -8.03
C LEU A 126 -10.36 -2.94 -7.86
N ARG A 127 -10.45 -4.28 -7.89
CA ARG A 127 -11.71 -4.99 -7.64
C ARG A 127 -12.14 -4.90 -6.19
N VAL A 128 -11.17 -4.88 -5.24
CA VAL A 128 -11.45 -4.60 -3.82
C VAL A 128 -12.07 -3.23 -3.68
N TRP A 129 -11.46 -2.20 -4.24
CA TRP A 129 -11.98 -0.82 -4.15
C TRP A 129 -13.34 -0.67 -4.80
N ARG A 130 -13.56 -1.28 -5.98
CA ARG A 130 -14.86 -1.27 -6.66
C ARG A 130 -15.98 -1.82 -5.80
N ASP A 131 -15.74 -2.95 -5.13
CA ASP A 131 -16.77 -3.60 -4.33
C ASP A 131 -16.90 -2.99 -2.94
N TYR A 132 -15.81 -2.42 -2.41
CA TYR A 132 -15.85 -1.70 -1.13
C TYR A 132 -16.52 -0.32 -1.26
N PHE A 133 -16.28 0.41 -2.34
CA PHE A 133 -16.87 1.71 -2.63
C PHE A 133 -17.99 1.58 -3.67
N PRO A 134 -19.25 1.35 -3.25
CA PRO A 134 -20.31 0.94 -4.18
C PRO A 134 -20.67 2.00 -5.23
N ASN A 135 -20.33 3.27 -4.97
CA ASN A 135 -20.65 4.40 -5.84
C ASN A 135 -19.44 4.98 -6.58
N ALA A 136 -18.26 4.34 -6.46
CA ALA A 136 -17.03 4.84 -7.07
C ALA A 136 -16.79 4.27 -8.46
N ILE A 137 -16.16 5.09 -9.31
CA ILE A 137 -15.42 4.64 -10.49
C ILE A 137 -13.95 4.52 -10.06
N ILE A 138 -13.33 3.42 -10.42
CA ILE A 138 -11.96 3.09 -10.09
C ILE A 138 -11.11 3.26 -11.34
N TYR A 139 -10.06 4.03 -11.21
CA TYR A 139 -9.04 4.27 -12.23
C TYR A 139 -7.75 3.63 -11.76
N GLY A 140 -7.14 2.82 -12.58
CA GLY A 140 -5.86 2.21 -12.29
C GLY A 140 -4.83 2.56 -13.34
N ALA A 141 -3.55 2.57 -12.99
CA ALA A 141 -2.49 2.78 -13.96
C ALA A 141 -1.27 1.91 -13.65
N ASP A 142 -0.59 1.44 -14.69
CA ASP A 142 0.61 0.60 -14.57
C ASP A 142 1.55 0.84 -15.75
N ILE A 143 2.84 0.53 -15.53
CA ILE A 143 3.85 0.56 -16.59
C ILE A 143 3.70 -0.63 -17.55
N ASP A 144 3.12 -1.73 -17.08
CA ASP A 144 2.88 -2.94 -17.89
C ASP A 144 1.57 -2.80 -18.67
N LYS A 145 1.72 -2.55 -19.96
CA LYS A 145 0.57 -2.41 -20.86
C LYS A 145 -0.22 -3.70 -21.06
N ASP A 146 0.41 -4.86 -20.85
CA ASP A 146 -0.20 -6.16 -21.12
C ASP A 146 -1.23 -6.55 -20.04
N ILE A 147 -1.19 -5.91 -18.87
CA ILE A 147 -2.14 -6.16 -17.79
C ILE A 147 -3.28 -5.13 -17.70
N LEU A 148 -3.31 -4.17 -18.64
CA LEU A 148 -4.36 -3.15 -18.66
C LEU A 148 -5.70 -3.75 -19.10
N PHE A 149 -6.78 -3.34 -18.45
CA PHE A 149 -8.11 -3.86 -18.70
C PHE A 149 -9.21 -2.82 -18.44
N THR A 150 -10.42 -3.14 -18.86
CA THR A 150 -11.63 -2.39 -18.50
C THR A 150 -12.69 -3.36 -18.00
N GLU A 151 -13.27 -3.08 -16.86
CA GLU A 151 -14.40 -3.79 -16.27
C GLU A 151 -15.49 -2.80 -15.84
N ASN A 152 -16.64 -3.31 -15.38
CA ASN A 152 -17.67 -2.44 -14.84
C ASN A 152 -17.11 -1.59 -13.68
N ARG A 153 -17.18 -0.28 -13.82
CA ARG A 153 -16.64 0.72 -12.90
C ARG A 153 -15.11 0.67 -12.69
N ILE A 154 -14.34 -0.01 -13.54
CA ILE A 154 -12.88 -0.01 -13.54
C ILE A 154 -12.37 0.36 -14.92
N LYS A 155 -11.43 1.30 -14.98
CA LYS A 155 -10.69 1.67 -16.21
C LYS A 155 -9.21 1.72 -15.87
N THR A 156 -8.36 1.15 -16.74
CA THR A 156 -6.91 1.17 -16.53
C THR A 156 -6.17 1.87 -17.65
N PHE A 157 -5.02 2.46 -17.31
CA PHE A 157 -4.24 3.34 -18.16
C PHE A 157 -2.75 3.00 -18.04
N TYR A 158 -1.98 3.42 -19.04
CA TYR A 158 -0.53 3.32 -18.99
C TYR A 158 0.05 4.50 -18.18
N VAL A 159 1.05 4.21 -17.34
CA VAL A 159 1.88 5.22 -16.68
C VAL A 159 3.29 4.68 -16.42
N ASP A 160 4.30 5.47 -16.72
CA ASP A 160 5.63 5.32 -16.11
C ASP A 160 5.71 6.31 -14.95
N GLN A 161 5.80 5.77 -13.74
CA GLN A 161 5.77 6.57 -12.49
C GLN A 161 7.00 7.47 -12.34
N LEU A 162 8.11 7.18 -13.02
CA LEU A 162 9.31 8.00 -13.00
C LEU A 162 9.31 9.10 -14.07
N ASP A 163 8.38 9.05 -15.04
CA ASP A 163 8.31 10.03 -16.12
C ASP A 163 7.16 11.03 -15.92
N PRO A 164 7.48 12.30 -15.59
CA PRO A 164 6.47 13.36 -15.46
C PRO A 164 5.59 13.57 -16.70
N VAL A 165 6.12 13.28 -17.89
CA VAL A 165 5.35 13.40 -19.14
C VAL A 165 4.32 12.28 -19.24
N ALA A 166 4.73 11.03 -18.95
CA ALA A 166 3.83 9.88 -18.95
C ALA A 166 2.72 10.05 -17.87
N ILE A 167 3.04 10.58 -16.69
CA ILE A 167 2.04 10.86 -15.65
C ILE A 167 1.03 11.91 -16.15
N LYS A 168 1.50 12.98 -16.79
CA LYS A 168 0.61 14.03 -17.35
C LYS A 168 -0.28 13.47 -18.47
N GLU A 169 0.25 12.62 -19.33
CA GLU A 169 -0.51 11.95 -20.39
C GLU A 169 -1.56 10.98 -19.83
N CYS A 170 -1.20 10.24 -18.77
CA CYS A 170 -2.14 9.38 -18.04
C CYS A 170 -3.33 10.21 -17.52
N TRP A 171 -3.06 11.29 -16.78
CA TRP A 171 -4.11 12.16 -16.27
C TRP A 171 -4.94 12.83 -17.38
N SER A 172 -4.33 13.19 -18.49
CA SER A 172 -5.04 13.72 -19.66
C SER A 172 -5.97 12.68 -20.29
N SER A 173 -5.55 11.41 -20.30
CA SER A 173 -6.36 10.29 -20.80
C SER A 173 -7.51 9.92 -19.86
N ILE A 174 -7.30 10.02 -18.55
CA ILE A 174 -8.32 9.85 -17.53
C ILE A 174 -9.37 10.96 -17.66
N ASN A 175 -8.93 12.21 -17.86
CA ASN A 175 -9.76 13.41 -18.02
C ASN A 175 -10.78 13.62 -16.89
N GLU A 176 -10.35 13.40 -15.65
CA GLU A 176 -11.14 13.57 -14.43
C GLU A 176 -10.31 14.27 -13.35
N ASP A 177 -10.99 15.01 -12.49
CA ASP A 177 -10.45 15.69 -11.32
C ASP A 177 -11.27 15.33 -10.08
N ASP A 178 -10.91 15.89 -8.93
CA ASP A 178 -11.62 15.73 -7.66
C ASP A 178 -11.69 14.26 -7.19
N PHE A 179 -10.54 13.59 -7.18
CA PHE A 179 -10.45 12.24 -6.65
C PHE A 179 -10.59 12.23 -5.13
N ASP A 180 -11.42 11.35 -4.61
CA ASP A 180 -11.59 11.16 -3.17
C ASP A 180 -10.45 10.37 -2.55
N PHE A 181 -9.83 9.49 -3.35
CA PHE A 181 -8.74 8.64 -2.94
C PHE A 181 -7.76 8.42 -4.09
N ILE A 182 -6.50 8.75 -3.85
CA ILE A 182 -5.37 8.45 -4.75
C ILE A 182 -4.40 7.56 -3.98
N LEU A 183 -4.04 6.43 -4.57
CA LEU A 183 -3.13 5.43 -4.02
C LEU A 183 -1.92 5.25 -4.93
N ASP A 184 -0.74 5.31 -4.35
CA ASP A 184 0.51 4.90 -4.96
C ASP A 184 0.96 3.57 -4.37
N ASP A 185 0.88 2.52 -5.16
CA ASP A 185 1.29 1.15 -4.89
C ASP A 185 2.17 0.63 -6.06
N GLY A 186 3.00 1.52 -6.59
CA GLY A 186 3.72 1.29 -7.85
C GLY A 186 5.15 0.78 -7.66
N LEU A 187 6.13 1.69 -7.78
CA LEU A 187 7.55 1.32 -7.83
C LEU A 187 8.20 1.07 -6.45
N HIS A 188 7.58 1.51 -5.37
CA HIS A 188 8.03 1.38 -3.98
C HIS A 188 9.41 2.01 -3.72
N THR A 189 9.67 3.15 -4.35
CA THR A 189 10.87 3.97 -4.12
C THR A 189 10.48 5.40 -3.78
N PHE A 190 11.33 6.09 -3.00
CA PHE A 190 11.10 7.51 -2.69
C PHE A 190 10.94 8.37 -3.94
N ASP A 191 11.83 8.20 -4.93
CA ASP A 191 11.80 9.00 -6.16
C ASP A 191 10.53 8.74 -6.98
N GLY A 192 10.09 7.47 -7.10
CA GLY A 192 8.86 7.11 -7.80
C GLY A 192 7.64 7.71 -7.12
N GLY A 193 7.51 7.49 -5.82
CA GLY A 193 6.38 8.01 -5.05
C GLY A 193 6.34 9.53 -5.01
N LEU A 194 7.49 10.19 -4.89
CA LEU A 194 7.57 11.66 -4.93
C LEU A 194 7.19 12.20 -6.30
N THR A 195 7.68 11.60 -7.38
CA THR A 195 7.37 12.03 -8.75
C THR A 195 5.87 11.91 -9.03
N LEU A 196 5.26 10.77 -8.70
CA LEU A 196 3.82 10.60 -8.86
C LEU A 196 3.03 11.59 -8.00
N PHE A 197 3.42 11.77 -6.74
CA PHE A 197 2.78 12.72 -5.82
C PHE A 197 2.76 14.13 -6.41
N LEU A 198 3.92 14.66 -6.81
CA LEU A 198 4.05 16.03 -7.31
C LEU A 198 3.21 16.29 -8.56
N HIS A 199 3.02 15.29 -9.40
CA HIS A 199 2.25 15.41 -10.64
C HIS A 199 0.78 14.95 -10.55
N SER A 200 0.34 14.51 -9.35
CA SER A 200 -1.01 13.97 -9.13
C SER A 200 -1.78 14.67 -8.00
N ILE A 201 -1.11 15.35 -7.06
CA ILE A 201 -1.78 15.90 -5.86
C ILE A 201 -2.83 16.97 -6.19
N ASN A 202 -2.68 17.67 -7.30
CA ASN A 202 -3.67 18.64 -7.76
C ASN A 202 -5.00 17.98 -8.22
N ARG A 203 -4.97 16.67 -8.56
CA ARG A 203 -6.17 15.90 -8.92
C ARG A 203 -6.98 15.45 -7.71
N LEU A 204 -6.40 15.56 -6.51
CA LEU A 204 -7.09 15.22 -5.27
C LEU A 204 -8.17 16.27 -4.95
N SER A 205 -9.35 15.83 -4.52
CA SER A 205 -10.39 16.70 -4.01
C SER A 205 -9.99 17.39 -2.70
N ALA A 206 -10.70 18.43 -2.28
CA ALA A 206 -10.40 19.15 -1.03
C ALA A 206 -10.42 18.23 0.21
N ASN A 207 -11.32 17.24 0.23
CA ASN A 207 -11.46 16.26 1.31
C ASN A 207 -10.87 14.89 0.95
N GLY A 208 -10.11 14.82 -0.14
CA GLY A 208 -9.48 13.60 -0.63
C GLY A 208 -8.30 13.18 0.21
N ILE A 209 -7.86 11.95 -0.01
CA ILE A 209 -6.72 11.35 0.68
C ILE A 209 -5.79 10.77 -0.37
N TYR A 210 -4.51 11.15 -0.29
CA TYR A 210 -3.43 10.55 -1.06
C TYR A 210 -2.65 9.62 -0.14
N ILE A 211 -2.37 8.39 -0.57
CA ILE A 211 -1.61 7.41 0.22
C ILE A 211 -0.49 6.84 -0.64
N ILE A 212 0.68 6.68 -0.04
CA ILE A 212 1.82 5.96 -0.60
C ILE A 212 2.01 4.71 0.25
N GLU A 213 1.96 3.53 -0.37
CA GLU A 213 2.17 2.22 0.25
C GLU A 213 3.63 1.77 0.16
N ASP A 214 3.93 0.69 0.86
CA ASP A 214 5.19 -0.06 0.82
C ASP A 214 6.41 0.81 1.09
N VAL A 215 6.25 1.72 2.06
CA VAL A 215 7.29 2.68 2.41
C VAL A 215 8.27 2.05 3.40
N THR A 216 9.54 1.99 3.01
CA THR A 216 10.61 1.57 3.93
C THR A 216 10.85 2.62 5.00
N ILE A 217 11.49 2.25 6.11
CA ILE A 217 11.87 3.23 7.15
C ILE A 217 12.82 4.32 6.62
N ASN A 218 13.68 3.98 5.67
CA ASN A 218 14.58 4.97 5.07
C ASN A 218 13.80 5.97 4.22
N ASP A 219 12.90 5.49 3.38
CA ASP A 219 12.06 6.35 2.54
C ASP A 219 11.08 7.18 3.38
N LEU A 220 10.56 6.62 4.47
CA LEU A 220 9.70 7.35 5.40
C LEU A 220 10.42 8.55 6.04
N ILE A 221 11.74 8.43 6.31
CA ILE A 221 12.58 9.51 6.77
C ILE A 221 12.71 10.60 5.69
N GLU A 222 12.90 10.21 4.43
CA GLU A 222 12.99 11.15 3.32
C GLU A 222 11.64 11.87 3.07
N TYR A 223 10.52 11.15 3.09
CA TYR A 223 9.19 11.76 3.05
C TYR A 223 8.95 12.72 4.21
N LYS A 224 9.40 12.37 5.43
CA LYS A 224 9.29 13.28 6.57
C LYS A 224 10.08 14.57 6.37
N LYS A 225 11.29 14.50 5.83
CA LYS A 225 12.09 15.68 5.50
C LYS A 225 11.40 16.52 4.43
N PHE A 226 10.90 15.89 3.36
CA PHE A 226 10.21 16.55 2.27
C PHE A 226 8.96 17.31 2.76
N PHE A 227 8.13 16.66 3.58
CA PHE A 227 6.89 17.24 4.06
C PHE A 227 7.03 18.15 5.29
N SER A 228 8.23 18.33 5.86
CA SER A 228 8.44 19.04 7.14
C SER A 228 7.90 20.47 7.16
N ASN A 229 7.95 21.17 6.03
CA ASN A 229 7.44 22.53 5.87
C ASN A 229 6.38 22.65 4.79
N SER A 230 5.66 21.57 4.51
CA SER A 230 4.66 21.54 3.44
C SER A 230 3.33 22.15 3.89
N GLU A 231 2.53 22.52 2.92
CA GLU A 231 1.14 22.94 3.11
C GLU A 231 0.16 21.78 3.36
N TYR A 232 0.67 20.54 3.39
CA TYR A 232 -0.15 19.33 3.57
C TYR A 232 -0.19 18.90 5.03
N GLU A 233 -1.29 18.26 5.41
CA GLU A 233 -1.40 17.44 6.62
C GLU A 233 -0.90 16.04 6.28
N VAL A 234 0.13 15.57 6.98
CA VAL A 234 0.77 14.28 6.71
C VAL A 234 0.74 13.41 7.95
N ASN A 235 0.28 12.17 7.80
CA ASN A 235 0.29 11.14 8.82
C ASN A 235 1.12 9.95 8.34
N TYR A 236 1.97 9.41 9.21
CA TYR A 236 2.82 8.26 8.95
C TYR A 236 2.24 7.04 9.67
N VAL A 237 1.89 6.00 8.94
CA VAL A 237 1.23 4.81 9.47
C VAL A 237 2.18 3.63 9.43
N LEU A 238 2.41 3.03 10.58
CA LEU A 238 3.29 1.88 10.77
C LEU A 238 2.45 0.64 11.06
N MET A 239 2.45 -0.31 10.13
CA MET A 239 1.80 -1.60 10.33
C MET A 239 2.78 -2.54 11.04
N ASN A 240 3.05 -2.26 12.32
CA ASN A 240 3.97 -3.05 13.12
C ASN A 240 3.32 -4.39 13.52
N ARG A 241 3.69 -5.45 12.81
CA ARG A 241 3.18 -6.81 13.04
C ARG A 241 4.29 -7.67 13.64
N PRO A 242 4.29 -7.92 14.95
CA PRO A 242 5.29 -8.80 15.57
C PRO A 242 5.32 -10.17 14.89
N GLY A 243 6.51 -10.58 14.46
CA GLY A 243 6.71 -11.85 13.75
C GLY A 243 6.50 -11.82 12.23
N LEU A 244 6.10 -10.69 11.65
CA LEU A 244 6.08 -10.48 10.19
C LEU A 244 7.28 -9.62 9.77
N PRO A 245 8.27 -10.16 9.05
CA PRO A 245 9.51 -9.45 8.71
C PRO A 245 9.36 -8.60 7.45
N LEU A 246 8.35 -7.72 7.38
CA LEU A 246 8.22 -6.74 6.32
C LEU A 246 9.06 -5.50 6.66
N SER A 247 9.90 -5.07 5.72
CA SER A 247 10.76 -3.89 5.87
C SER A 247 10.10 -2.60 5.41
N ASP A 248 9.01 -2.72 4.67
CA ASP A 248 8.30 -1.67 3.92
C ASP A 248 6.82 -1.54 4.32
N ASN A 249 6.42 -2.14 5.43
CA ASN A 249 5.02 -2.18 5.86
C ASN A 249 4.56 -0.86 6.52
N SER A 250 4.70 0.24 5.79
CA SER A 250 4.32 1.59 6.26
C SER A 250 3.63 2.38 5.15
N LEU A 251 2.83 3.37 5.57
CA LEU A 251 2.11 4.27 4.67
C LEU A 251 2.48 5.72 4.96
N VAL A 252 2.54 6.54 3.91
CA VAL A 252 2.52 8.00 4.01
C VAL A 252 1.15 8.49 3.55
N VAL A 253 0.42 9.14 4.43
CA VAL A 253 -0.97 9.59 4.21
C VAL A 253 -1.01 11.10 4.16
N VAL A 254 -1.40 11.65 3.03
CA VAL A 254 -1.37 13.09 2.77
C VAL A 254 -2.77 13.62 2.52
N ARG A 255 -3.09 14.77 3.12
CA ARG A 255 -4.32 15.54 2.90
C ARG A 255 -3.98 16.99 2.62
N LYS A 256 -4.83 17.66 1.86
CA LYS A 256 -4.81 19.12 1.77
C LYS A 256 -5.24 19.69 3.13
N LYS A 257 -4.53 20.68 3.66
CA LYS A 257 -4.99 21.39 4.86
C LYS A 257 -6.32 22.08 4.56
N SER A 258 -7.27 21.96 5.46
CA SER A 258 -8.47 22.79 5.42
C SER A 258 -8.07 24.25 5.63
N LEU A 259 -8.51 25.12 4.75
CA LEU A 259 -8.33 26.58 4.88
C LEU A 259 -9.16 27.09 6.06
#